data_3a31d6102a8df6732bcaf33d3fa5a06e
#
_entry.id   3a31d6102a8df6732bcaf33d3fa5a06e
#
_cell.length_a   1.000
_cell.length_b   1.000
_cell.length_c   1.000
_cell.angle_alpha   90.00
_cell.angle_beta   90.00
_cell.angle_gamma   90.00
#
_symmetry.space_group_name_H-M   'P 1'
#
loop_
_entity.id
_entity.type
_entity.pdbx_description
1 polymer ?
#
loop_
_entity_poly.entity_id
_entity_poly.type
_entity_poly.pdbx_seq_one_letter_code
_entity_poly.pdbx_strand_id
1 'polypeptide(L)'
;VGSEMCIRDRTGLPFHGEAAMIDDTYLTGKVSVGDHPFVEHFKFVKALEDENTVAKQTIPAPAQFLEQMIMPFALENTKKYYNDTEELVQDIAKGYRKVIADLYAAGCRNIQFDDCSWGMIVDPNAKAIFGVDDAGLEDIKRLLLRINNLAIDGKPEDLVITTHVCRGNFHSTYASSGAYDSVAETLFAGENVSAYYLEFDDERSGGFEPCLLYTSPSPRD
;
A
#
# COMPACT_ATOMS: atom_id res chain seq x y z
N VAL A 1 -5.61 -4.53 10.81
CA VAL A 1 -4.53 -5.44 10.53
C VAL A 1 -3.86 -5.73 11.85
N GLY A 2 -3.67 -6.96 12.25
CA GLY A 2 -3.03 -7.49 13.44
C GLY A 2 -3.28 -6.78 14.77
N SER A 3 -3.92 -7.45 15.70
CA SER A 3 -3.85 -7.06 17.10
C SER A 3 -2.39 -7.08 17.54
N GLU A 4 -1.91 -5.97 18.09
CA GLU A 4 -0.59 -5.80 18.69
C GLU A 4 0.60 -5.63 17.72
N MET A 5 0.61 -4.52 16.99
CA MET A 5 1.86 -3.95 16.53
C MET A 5 2.46 -3.11 17.67
N CYS A 6 3.51 -3.61 18.32
CA CYS A 6 4.29 -2.80 19.26
C CYS A 6 5.29 -1.94 18.48
N ILE A 7 5.15 -0.64 18.56
CA ILE A 7 6.13 0.34 18.09
C ILE A 7 7.22 0.46 19.15
N ARG A 8 8.47 0.18 18.80
CA ARG A 8 9.62 0.49 19.67
C ARG A 8 10.89 0.82 18.88
N ASP A 9 11.43 1.98 19.25
CA ASP A 9 12.78 2.51 19.15
C ASP A 9 13.45 2.77 17.79
N ARG A 10 13.45 4.05 17.44
CA ARG A 10 14.49 4.94 16.84
C ARG A 10 15.41 4.42 15.71
N THR A 11 15.01 3.49 14.91
CA THR A 11 15.59 3.23 13.60
C THR A 11 14.46 3.24 12.59
N GLY A 12 13.98 4.41 12.23
CA GLY A 12 12.84 4.57 11.35
C GLY A 12 13.25 4.97 9.94
N LEU A 13 12.28 4.98 9.05
CA LEU A 13 12.46 5.47 7.68
C LEU A 13 12.74 6.99 7.71
N PRO A 14 13.91 7.46 7.21
CA PRO A 14 14.21 8.88 7.17
C PRO A 14 13.40 9.58 6.08
N PHE A 15 12.91 10.77 6.39
CA PHE A 15 12.29 11.67 5.43
C PHE A 15 13.28 12.71 4.91
N HIS A 16 13.08 13.21 3.69
CA HIS A 16 13.86 14.31 3.14
C HIS A 16 13.64 15.60 3.94
N GLY A 17 14.71 16.23 4.37
CA GLY A 17 14.69 17.42 5.19
C GLY A 17 15.10 17.15 6.64
N GLU A 18 14.49 17.82 7.61
CA GLU A 18 14.80 17.60 9.01
C GLU A 18 14.29 16.25 9.51
N ALA A 19 14.91 15.74 10.57
CA ALA A 19 14.76 14.41 11.14
C ALA A 19 13.34 14.01 11.56
N ALA A 20 12.43 13.91 10.59
CA ALA A 20 11.19 13.21 10.76
C ALA A 20 11.48 11.72 10.48
N MET A 21 11.27 10.89 11.46
CA MET A 21 11.41 9.45 11.37
C MET A 21 10.08 8.83 11.81
N ILE A 22 9.63 7.81 11.08
CA ILE A 22 8.53 6.96 11.52
C ILE A 22 9.15 5.79 12.27
N ASP A 23 8.60 5.47 13.44
CA ASP A 23 9.06 4.33 14.22
C ASP A 23 8.88 3.02 13.45
N ASP A 24 9.83 2.10 13.60
CA ASP A 24 9.77 0.79 12.98
C ASP A 24 8.60 -0.04 13.51
N THR A 25 8.05 -0.87 12.65
CA THR A 25 6.97 -1.79 12.97
C THR A 25 7.49 -3.21 13.00
N TYR A 26 7.18 -3.95 14.05
CA TYR A 26 7.62 -5.34 14.26
C TYR A 26 6.46 -6.29 14.49
N LEU A 27 6.59 -7.52 13.96
CA LEU A 27 5.66 -8.59 14.27
C LEU A 27 5.86 -9.07 15.71
N THR A 28 4.75 -9.30 16.41
CA THR A 28 4.71 -9.96 17.73
C THR A 28 4.15 -11.38 17.65
N GLY A 29 3.73 -11.81 16.46
CA GLY A 29 3.16 -13.11 16.14
C GLY A 29 2.86 -13.22 14.65
N LYS A 30 2.28 -14.34 14.22
CA LYS A 30 1.77 -14.45 12.86
C LYS A 30 0.60 -13.49 12.62
N VAL A 31 0.50 -12.98 11.40
CA VAL A 31 -0.56 -12.04 11.00
C VAL A 31 -1.93 -12.72 11.10
N SER A 32 -2.81 -12.10 11.86
CA SER A 32 -4.21 -12.53 11.97
C SER A 32 -5.12 -11.32 12.11
N VAL A 33 -6.36 -11.44 11.70
CA VAL A 33 -7.33 -10.34 11.75
C VAL A 33 -8.61 -10.81 12.42
N GLY A 34 -8.95 -10.16 13.54
CA GLY A 34 -10.26 -10.23 14.20
C GLY A 34 -11.19 -9.15 13.68
N ASP A 35 -11.96 -8.54 14.57
CA ASP A 35 -12.78 -7.37 14.26
C ASP A 35 -11.87 -6.15 14.08
N HIS A 36 -11.93 -5.54 12.91
CA HIS A 36 -11.04 -4.43 12.59
C HIS A 36 -11.71 -3.08 12.89
N PRO A 37 -11.05 -2.13 13.55
CA PRO A 37 -11.63 -0.85 13.93
C PRO A 37 -12.09 -0.01 12.72
N PHE A 38 -11.54 -0.21 11.53
CA PHE A 38 -11.99 0.48 10.32
C PHE A 38 -13.44 0.20 9.96
N VAL A 39 -13.99 -0.94 10.37
CA VAL A 39 -15.42 -1.24 10.15
C VAL A 39 -16.30 -0.27 10.96
N GLU A 40 -15.95 -0.01 12.21
CA GLU A 40 -16.68 0.95 13.05
C GLU A 40 -16.45 2.39 12.58
N HIS A 41 -15.23 2.74 12.17
CA HIS A 41 -14.93 4.04 11.57
C HIS A 41 -15.77 4.26 10.30
N PHE A 42 -15.86 3.25 9.43
CA PHE A 42 -16.67 3.32 8.22
C PHE A 42 -18.15 3.50 8.54
N LYS A 43 -18.71 2.74 9.49
CA LYS A 43 -20.12 2.88 9.90
C LYS A 43 -20.44 4.28 10.39
N PHE A 44 -19.51 4.91 11.14
CA PHE A 44 -19.66 6.28 11.58
C PHE A 44 -19.73 7.26 10.39
N VAL A 45 -18.79 7.16 9.43
CA VAL A 45 -18.76 8.02 8.25
C VAL A 45 -19.98 7.76 7.36
N LYS A 46 -20.37 6.49 7.19
CA LYS A 46 -21.54 6.11 6.40
C LYS A 46 -22.84 6.70 6.94
N ALA A 47 -22.98 6.86 8.24
CA ALA A 47 -24.15 7.49 8.85
C ALA A 47 -24.28 9.00 8.51
N LEU A 48 -23.24 9.60 7.93
CA LEU A 48 -23.22 10.99 7.48
C LEU A 48 -23.48 11.15 5.97
N GLU A 49 -23.66 10.05 5.24
CA GLU A 49 -24.00 10.09 3.81
C GLU A 49 -25.34 10.83 3.60
N ASP A 50 -25.42 11.50 2.47
CA ASP A 50 -26.64 12.11 1.96
C ASP A 50 -26.82 11.78 0.45
N GLU A 51 -27.75 12.41 -0.21
CA GLU A 51 -28.04 12.19 -1.63
C GLU A 51 -26.88 12.57 -2.59
N ASN A 52 -25.91 13.34 -2.12
CA ASN A 52 -24.81 13.88 -2.90
C ASN A 52 -23.45 13.28 -2.52
N THR A 53 -23.38 12.48 -1.45
CA THR A 53 -22.12 11.98 -0.90
C THR A 53 -22.14 10.48 -0.68
N VAL A 54 -20.99 9.83 -0.90
CA VAL A 54 -20.79 8.40 -0.67
C VAL A 54 -19.58 8.20 0.23
N ALA A 55 -19.74 7.45 1.30
CA ALA A 55 -18.66 7.12 2.21
C ALA A 55 -17.62 6.23 1.50
N LYS A 56 -16.36 6.61 1.63
CA LYS A 56 -15.19 5.85 1.18
C LYS A 56 -14.33 5.49 2.38
N GLN A 57 -13.86 4.24 2.43
CA GLN A 57 -12.90 3.80 3.42
C GLN A 57 -11.49 3.76 2.82
N THR A 58 -10.56 4.47 3.41
CA THR A 58 -9.15 4.38 3.09
C THR A 58 -8.46 3.44 4.06
N ILE A 59 -7.63 2.54 3.55
CA ILE A 59 -6.82 1.60 4.33
C ILE A 59 -5.40 1.53 3.76
N PRO A 60 -4.36 1.28 4.56
CA PRO A 60 -3.02 1.01 4.04
C PRO A 60 -3.06 -0.15 3.05
N ALA A 61 -2.26 -0.08 1.99
CA ALA A 61 -2.19 -1.16 1.01
C ALA A 61 -1.58 -2.44 1.60
N PRO A 62 -1.98 -3.62 1.11
CA PRO A 62 -1.32 -4.88 1.47
C PRO A 62 0.18 -4.87 1.17
N ALA A 63 0.56 -4.28 0.03
CA ALA A 63 1.95 -4.10 -0.39
C ALA A 63 2.75 -3.28 0.63
N GLN A 64 2.18 -2.19 1.14
CA GLN A 64 2.87 -1.36 2.15
C GLN A 64 3.08 -2.11 3.46
N PHE A 65 2.12 -2.94 3.88
CA PHE A 65 2.32 -3.76 5.07
C PHE A 65 3.41 -4.82 4.86
N LEU A 66 3.40 -5.51 3.71
CA LEU A 66 4.42 -6.50 3.37
C LEU A 66 5.80 -5.85 3.26
N GLU A 67 5.91 -4.71 2.58
CA GLU A 67 7.15 -3.95 2.43
C GLU A 67 7.84 -3.74 3.78
N GLN A 68 7.11 -3.22 4.76
CA GLN A 68 7.65 -2.97 6.10
C GLN A 68 8.20 -4.24 6.76
N MET A 69 7.61 -5.40 6.49
CA MET A 69 8.04 -6.67 7.08
C MET A 69 9.26 -7.30 6.38
N ILE A 70 9.50 -6.95 5.12
CA ILE A 70 10.64 -7.47 4.35
C ILE A 70 11.82 -6.50 4.25
N MET A 71 11.68 -5.26 4.71
CA MET A 71 12.78 -4.31 4.80
C MET A 71 13.95 -4.88 5.63
N PRO A 72 15.21 -4.53 5.29
CA PRO A 72 16.38 -5.07 5.99
C PRO A 72 16.32 -4.96 7.52
N PHE A 73 15.81 -3.86 8.05
CA PHE A 73 15.68 -3.62 9.49
C PHE A 73 14.63 -4.51 10.18
N ALA A 74 13.57 -4.92 9.47
CA ALA A 74 12.47 -5.73 10.01
C ALA A 74 12.66 -7.24 9.76
N LEU A 75 13.47 -7.61 8.76
CA LEU A 75 13.57 -8.97 8.25
C LEU A 75 13.93 -10.02 9.32
N GLU A 76 14.85 -9.68 10.23
CA GLU A 76 15.24 -10.59 11.32
C GLU A 76 14.11 -10.81 12.34
N ASN A 77 13.25 -9.81 12.55
CA ASN A 77 12.06 -10.00 13.37
C ASN A 77 11.01 -10.84 12.63
N THR A 78 10.79 -10.58 11.36
CA THR A 78 9.83 -11.33 10.53
C THR A 78 10.17 -12.82 10.47
N LYS A 79 11.46 -13.16 10.31
CA LYS A 79 11.95 -14.55 10.32
C LYS A 79 11.68 -15.32 11.60
N LYS A 80 11.39 -14.66 12.71
CA LYS A 80 11.00 -15.37 13.96
C LYS A 80 9.64 -16.03 13.85
N TYR A 81 8.77 -15.53 12.98
CA TYR A 81 7.39 -15.98 12.83
C TYR A 81 7.12 -16.63 11.47
N TYR A 82 7.89 -16.23 10.44
CA TYR A 82 7.73 -16.70 9.06
C TYR A 82 9.08 -17.16 8.51
N ASN A 83 9.19 -18.45 8.24
CA ASN A 83 10.36 -19.04 7.57
C ASN A 83 10.27 -18.89 6.04
N ASP A 84 9.07 -18.63 5.53
CA ASP A 84 8.76 -18.50 4.12
C ASP A 84 7.99 -17.20 3.88
N THR A 85 8.46 -16.38 2.98
CA THR A 85 7.79 -15.16 2.54
C THR A 85 6.41 -15.44 1.97
N GLU A 86 6.23 -16.59 1.31
CA GLU A 86 4.94 -16.98 0.76
C GLU A 86 3.87 -17.16 1.85
N GLU A 87 4.22 -17.77 2.98
CA GLU A 87 3.30 -17.90 4.12
C GLU A 87 2.87 -16.52 4.64
N LEU A 88 3.82 -15.58 4.78
CA LEU A 88 3.52 -14.20 5.16
C LEU A 88 2.57 -13.52 4.18
N VAL A 89 2.83 -13.66 2.88
CA VAL A 89 1.98 -13.10 1.80
C VAL A 89 0.55 -13.62 1.90
N GLN A 90 0.38 -14.93 2.10
CA GLN A 90 -0.94 -15.55 2.19
C GLN A 90 -1.71 -15.09 3.44
N ASP A 91 -1.02 -14.97 4.58
CA ASP A 91 -1.66 -14.51 5.82
C ASP A 91 -2.08 -13.05 5.72
N ILE A 92 -1.24 -12.17 5.14
CA ILE A 92 -1.60 -10.77 4.88
C ILE A 92 -2.81 -10.71 3.93
N ALA A 93 -2.75 -11.37 2.78
CA ALA A 93 -3.83 -11.36 1.80
C ALA A 93 -5.16 -11.87 2.39
N LYS A 94 -5.11 -12.93 3.20
CA LYS A 94 -6.27 -13.46 3.93
C LYS A 94 -6.84 -12.43 4.91
N GLY A 95 -5.97 -11.75 5.64
CA GLY A 95 -6.37 -10.69 6.57
C GLY A 95 -7.08 -9.54 5.84
N TYR A 96 -6.52 -9.07 4.74
CA TYR A 96 -7.13 -8.01 3.93
C TYR A 96 -8.47 -8.43 3.32
N ARG A 97 -8.56 -9.65 2.77
CA ARG A 97 -9.86 -10.17 2.27
C ARG A 97 -10.94 -10.17 3.35
N LYS A 98 -10.57 -10.53 4.60
CA LYS A 98 -11.52 -10.45 5.72
C LYS A 98 -11.96 -9.02 5.99
N VAL A 99 -11.04 -8.07 6.10
CA VAL A 99 -11.36 -6.65 6.34
C VAL A 99 -12.24 -6.08 5.22
N ILE A 100 -11.91 -6.38 3.97
CA ILE A 100 -12.68 -5.97 2.79
C ILE A 100 -14.11 -6.55 2.85
N ALA A 101 -14.25 -7.83 3.19
CA ALA A 101 -15.56 -8.48 3.34
C ALA A 101 -16.38 -7.87 4.48
N ASP A 102 -15.75 -7.58 5.62
CA ASP A 102 -16.41 -6.95 6.76
C ASP A 102 -16.88 -5.52 6.44
N LEU A 103 -16.04 -4.74 5.74
CA LEU A 103 -16.40 -3.41 5.25
C LEU A 103 -17.55 -3.47 4.25
N TYR A 104 -17.50 -4.43 3.32
CA TYR A 104 -18.57 -4.65 2.35
C TYR A 104 -19.89 -5.01 3.03
N ALA A 105 -19.86 -5.91 4.02
CA ALA A 105 -21.01 -6.28 4.83
C ALA A 105 -21.57 -5.09 5.63
N ALA A 106 -20.72 -4.15 6.06
CA ALA A 106 -21.13 -2.89 6.67
C ALA A 106 -21.70 -1.87 5.67
N GLY A 107 -21.76 -2.22 4.38
CA GLY A 107 -22.33 -1.37 3.32
C GLY A 107 -21.29 -0.53 2.57
N CYS A 108 -20.00 -0.76 2.77
CA CYS A 108 -18.93 -0.10 2.00
C CYS A 108 -18.97 -0.58 0.54
N ARG A 109 -18.88 0.37 -0.39
CA ARG A 109 -18.80 0.11 -1.83
C ARG A 109 -17.60 0.81 -2.47
N ASN A 110 -16.80 1.51 -1.68
CA ASN A 110 -15.67 2.28 -2.17
C ASN A 110 -14.51 2.21 -1.17
N ILE A 111 -13.45 1.50 -1.53
CA ILE A 111 -12.24 1.36 -0.73
C ILE A 111 -11.06 1.97 -1.51
N GLN A 112 -10.20 2.69 -0.81
CA GLN A 112 -8.93 3.15 -1.34
C GLN A 112 -7.79 2.48 -0.59
N PHE A 113 -6.86 1.88 -1.31
CA PHE A 113 -5.56 1.53 -0.79
C PHE A 113 -4.65 2.76 -0.79
N ASP A 114 -4.01 3.02 0.34
CA ASP A 114 -2.90 3.97 0.40
C ASP A 114 -1.60 3.18 0.31
N ASP A 115 -0.88 3.34 -0.79
CA ASP A 115 0.27 2.54 -1.16
C ASP A 115 1.53 3.41 -1.34
N CYS A 116 2.28 3.60 -0.27
CA CYS A 116 3.57 4.29 -0.32
C CYS A 116 4.70 3.40 -0.88
N SER A 117 4.49 2.09 -1.01
CA SER A 117 5.54 1.15 -1.44
C SER A 117 6.02 1.45 -2.85
N TRP A 118 5.11 1.79 -3.77
CA TRP A 118 5.48 2.20 -5.13
C TRP A 118 6.28 3.50 -5.16
N GLY A 119 6.00 4.42 -4.24
CA GLY A 119 6.80 5.62 -4.03
C GLY A 119 8.24 5.29 -3.64
N MET A 120 8.43 4.30 -2.76
CA MET A 120 9.77 3.85 -2.36
C MET A 120 10.51 3.13 -3.49
N ILE A 121 9.81 2.37 -4.32
CA ILE A 121 10.38 1.64 -5.46
C ILE A 121 10.91 2.59 -6.56
N VAL A 122 10.24 3.71 -6.81
CA VAL A 122 10.71 4.68 -7.83
C VAL A 122 11.84 5.57 -7.36
N ASP A 123 12.16 5.57 -6.05
CA ASP A 123 13.23 6.39 -5.51
C ASP A 123 14.60 5.96 -6.09
N PRO A 124 15.48 6.90 -6.45
CA PRO A 124 16.83 6.61 -6.93
C PRO A 124 17.64 5.72 -5.97
N ASN A 125 17.33 5.74 -4.69
CA ASN A 125 17.98 4.93 -3.66
C ASN A 125 17.27 3.60 -3.38
N ALA A 126 16.23 3.24 -4.12
CA ALA A 126 15.40 2.06 -3.85
C ALA A 126 16.24 0.79 -3.62
N LYS A 127 17.24 0.52 -4.45
CA LYS A 127 18.13 -0.64 -4.29
C LYS A 127 18.87 -0.64 -2.95
N ALA A 128 19.35 0.51 -2.50
CA ALA A 128 20.02 0.64 -1.21
C ALA A 128 19.04 0.49 -0.04
N ILE A 129 17.83 1.07 -0.18
CA ILE A 129 16.76 1.00 0.82
C ILE A 129 16.34 -0.46 1.06
N PHE A 130 16.13 -1.22 -0.01
CA PHE A 130 15.74 -2.63 0.05
C PHE A 130 16.93 -3.59 0.23
N GLY A 131 18.16 -3.13 0.08
CA GLY A 131 19.37 -3.96 0.19
C GLY A 131 19.49 -5.00 -0.94
N VAL A 132 19.07 -4.64 -2.16
CA VAL A 132 19.01 -5.54 -3.32
C VAL A 132 19.70 -4.94 -4.56
N ASP A 133 19.95 -5.79 -5.56
CA ASP A 133 20.35 -5.38 -6.91
C ASP A 133 19.14 -5.15 -7.83
N ASP A 134 19.39 -4.93 -9.13
CA ASP A 134 18.32 -4.68 -10.10
C ASP A 134 17.35 -5.86 -10.22
N ALA A 135 17.86 -7.10 -10.22
CA ALA A 135 17.02 -8.28 -10.28
C ALA A 135 16.15 -8.44 -9.02
N GLY A 136 16.74 -8.19 -7.85
CA GLY A 136 16.01 -8.21 -6.58
C GLY A 136 14.94 -7.13 -6.50
N LEU A 137 15.18 -5.93 -7.06
CA LEU A 137 14.18 -4.87 -7.11
C LEU A 137 12.99 -5.27 -8.01
N GLU A 138 13.24 -5.93 -9.14
CA GLU A 138 12.17 -6.46 -10.00
C GLU A 138 11.38 -7.59 -9.32
N ASP A 139 12.03 -8.43 -8.51
CA ASP A 139 11.34 -9.43 -7.70
C ASP A 139 10.44 -8.79 -6.65
N ILE A 140 10.90 -7.72 -6.01
CA ILE A 140 10.08 -6.95 -5.04
C ILE A 140 8.87 -6.33 -5.74
N LYS A 141 9.03 -5.68 -6.89
CA LYS A 141 7.90 -5.12 -7.67
C LYS A 141 6.82 -6.18 -7.94
N ARG A 142 7.24 -7.35 -8.43
CA ARG A 142 6.31 -8.47 -8.68
C ARG A 142 5.61 -8.94 -7.41
N LEU A 143 6.32 -8.99 -6.30
CA LEU A 143 5.80 -9.41 -5.01
C LEU A 143 4.76 -8.42 -4.48
N LEU A 144 5.04 -7.12 -4.55
CA LEU A 144 4.13 -6.05 -4.11
C LEU A 144 2.85 -6.01 -4.97
N LEU A 145 2.99 -6.09 -6.29
CA LEU A 145 1.86 -6.21 -7.20
C LEU A 145 0.99 -7.43 -6.87
N ARG A 146 1.64 -8.58 -6.68
CA ARG A 146 0.97 -9.83 -6.41
C ARG A 146 0.15 -9.80 -5.12
N ILE A 147 0.69 -9.23 -4.04
CA ILE A 147 -0.04 -9.18 -2.77
C ILE A 147 -1.24 -8.25 -2.82
N ASN A 148 -1.14 -7.11 -3.50
CA ASN A 148 -2.28 -6.22 -3.71
C ASN A 148 -3.40 -6.96 -4.47
N ASN A 149 -3.06 -7.64 -5.57
CA ASN A 149 -4.02 -8.41 -6.34
C ASN A 149 -4.63 -9.58 -5.56
N LEU A 150 -3.82 -10.32 -4.78
CA LEU A 150 -4.33 -11.40 -3.92
C LEU A 150 -5.31 -10.92 -2.85
N ALA A 151 -5.10 -9.71 -2.33
CA ALA A 151 -5.96 -9.14 -1.30
C ALA A 151 -7.36 -8.76 -1.83
N ILE A 152 -7.46 -8.43 -3.11
CA ILE A 152 -8.72 -8.02 -3.75
C ILE A 152 -9.36 -9.13 -4.59
N ASP A 153 -8.68 -10.26 -4.74
CA ASP A 153 -9.20 -11.40 -5.49
C ASP A 153 -10.51 -11.91 -4.88
N GLY A 154 -11.50 -12.14 -5.74
CA GLY A 154 -12.83 -12.57 -5.32
C GLY A 154 -13.70 -11.49 -4.67
N LYS A 155 -13.31 -10.21 -4.72
CA LYS A 155 -14.17 -9.11 -4.25
C LYS A 155 -15.50 -9.06 -5.01
N PRO A 156 -16.59 -8.57 -4.38
CA PRO A 156 -17.86 -8.33 -5.09
C PRO A 156 -17.68 -7.37 -6.29
N GLU A 157 -18.44 -7.59 -7.37
CA GLU A 157 -18.36 -6.79 -8.59
C GLU A 157 -18.69 -5.31 -8.37
N ASP A 158 -19.64 -5.02 -7.48
CA ASP A 158 -20.07 -3.67 -7.14
C ASP A 158 -19.19 -2.97 -6.11
N LEU A 159 -18.10 -3.62 -5.64
CA LEU A 159 -17.10 -3.01 -4.79
C LEU A 159 -16.01 -2.37 -5.64
N VAL A 160 -15.92 -1.05 -5.59
CA VAL A 160 -14.85 -0.28 -6.22
C VAL A 160 -13.64 -0.25 -5.28
N ILE A 161 -12.49 -0.71 -5.76
CA ILE A 161 -11.21 -0.56 -5.08
C ILE A 161 -10.29 0.30 -5.95
N THR A 162 -9.77 1.34 -5.34
CA THR A 162 -8.81 2.28 -5.96
C THR A 162 -7.51 2.25 -5.18
N THR A 163 -6.42 2.74 -5.77
CA THR A 163 -5.15 2.88 -5.07
C THR A 163 -4.64 4.31 -5.17
N HIS A 164 -4.02 4.80 -4.09
CA HIS A 164 -3.27 6.05 -4.05
C HIS A 164 -1.79 5.74 -3.88
N VAL A 165 -0.95 6.28 -4.76
CA VAL A 165 0.50 6.17 -4.65
C VAL A 165 1.05 7.45 -4.05
N CYS A 166 1.52 7.32 -2.81
CA CYS A 166 2.07 8.41 -2.01
C CYS A 166 3.59 8.48 -2.12
N ARG A 167 4.15 9.63 -1.76
CA ARG A 167 5.60 9.83 -1.57
C ARG A 167 6.00 9.89 -0.09
N GLY A 168 5.06 9.51 0.83
CA GLY A 168 5.29 9.52 2.26
C GLY A 168 5.32 10.92 2.84
N ASN A 169 4.19 11.61 2.86
CA ASN A 169 4.10 12.98 3.38
C ASN A 169 3.93 12.98 4.91
N PHE A 170 4.91 13.54 5.63
CA PHE A 170 4.91 13.64 7.08
C PHE A 170 5.69 14.89 7.53
N HIS A 171 5.13 15.68 8.46
CA HIS A 171 5.75 16.91 8.98
C HIS A 171 6.25 17.87 7.89
N SER A 172 5.47 18.08 6.83
CA SER A 172 5.81 18.92 5.68
C SER A 172 7.05 18.48 4.90
N THR A 173 7.40 17.19 4.98
CA THR A 173 8.48 16.56 4.21
C THR A 173 7.97 15.26 3.58
N TYR A 174 8.81 14.59 2.83
CA TYR A 174 8.47 13.35 2.11
C TYR A 174 9.57 12.29 2.27
N ALA A 175 9.20 11.02 2.09
CA ALA A 175 10.12 9.90 2.25
C ALA A 175 10.84 9.54 0.94
N SER A 176 10.20 9.71 -0.22
CA SER A 176 10.71 9.24 -1.50
C SER A 176 10.41 10.23 -2.63
N SER A 177 11.18 10.12 -3.71
CA SER A 177 10.98 10.89 -4.95
C SER A 177 11.30 10.02 -6.18
N GLY A 178 10.71 10.34 -7.32
CA GLY A 178 10.96 9.65 -8.58
C GLY A 178 9.72 9.59 -9.46
N ALA A 179 9.94 9.58 -10.77
CA ALA A 179 8.89 9.43 -11.76
C ALA A 179 8.42 7.96 -11.86
N TYR A 180 7.24 7.75 -12.40
CA TYR A 180 6.62 6.42 -12.48
C TYR A 180 7.21 5.50 -13.57
N ASP A 181 8.12 6.00 -14.42
CA ASP A 181 8.67 5.25 -15.57
C ASP A 181 9.13 3.83 -15.22
N SER A 182 9.82 3.68 -14.10
CA SER A 182 10.39 2.39 -13.67
C SER A 182 9.37 1.39 -13.16
N VAL A 183 8.13 1.81 -12.89
CA VAL A 183 7.05 0.96 -12.36
C VAL A 183 5.82 0.93 -13.25
N ALA A 184 5.74 1.79 -14.27
CA ALA A 184 4.55 2.01 -15.07
C ALA A 184 3.99 0.71 -15.66
N GLU A 185 4.84 -0.12 -16.27
CA GLU A 185 4.43 -1.40 -16.83
C GLU A 185 3.87 -2.35 -15.77
N THR A 186 4.59 -2.49 -14.66
CA THR A 186 4.18 -3.40 -13.59
C THR A 186 2.91 -2.91 -12.90
N LEU A 187 2.88 -1.63 -12.51
CA LEU A 187 1.79 -1.06 -11.72
C LEU A 187 0.53 -0.87 -12.56
N PHE A 188 0.62 -0.06 -13.64
CA PHE A 188 -0.58 0.36 -14.38
C PHE A 188 -1.15 -0.72 -15.28
N ALA A 189 -0.34 -1.66 -15.77
CA ALA A 189 -0.82 -2.79 -16.54
C ALA A 189 -1.18 -4.01 -15.68
N GLY A 190 -0.68 -4.08 -14.44
CA GLY A 190 -0.76 -5.30 -13.63
C GLY A 190 -1.69 -5.25 -12.43
N GLU A 191 -1.97 -4.09 -11.85
CA GLU A 191 -2.79 -4.00 -10.64
C GLU A 191 -4.29 -3.96 -10.96
N ASN A 192 -5.07 -4.85 -10.33
CA ASN A 192 -6.50 -5.04 -10.59
C ASN A 192 -7.39 -4.04 -9.82
N VAL A 193 -7.03 -2.76 -9.84
CA VAL A 193 -7.80 -1.67 -9.23
C VAL A 193 -8.61 -0.91 -10.28
N SER A 194 -9.64 -0.20 -9.82
CA SER A 194 -10.56 0.54 -10.70
C SER A 194 -10.01 1.89 -11.13
N ALA A 195 -9.12 2.49 -10.34
CA ALA A 195 -8.49 3.78 -10.62
C ALA A 195 -7.26 4.03 -9.73
N TYR A 196 -6.42 4.95 -10.20
CA TYR A 196 -5.22 5.41 -9.49
C TYR A 196 -5.38 6.87 -9.09
N TYR A 197 -4.97 7.20 -7.86
CA TYR A 197 -4.77 8.57 -7.38
C TYR A 197 -3.26 8.79 -7.22
N LEU A 198 -2.67 9.51 -8.16
CA LEU A 198 -1.22 9.65 -8.29
C LEU A 198 -0.78 11.06 -7.93
N GLU A 199 0.38 11.17 -7.30
CA GLU A 199 1.12 12.42 -7.21
C GLU A 199 1.95 12.59 -8.48
N PHE A 200 1.87 13.75 -9.16
CA PHE A 200 2.62 14.06 -10.39
C PHE A 200 2.67 15.56 -10.65
N ASP A 201 3.33 15.95 -11.75
CA ASP A 201 3.48 17.33 -12.20
C ASP A 201 4.30 18.22 -11.27
N ASP A 202 5.28 17.61 -10.59
CA ASP A 202 6.28 18.29 -9.79
C ASP A 202 7.66 17.61 -9.90
N GLU A 203 8.71 18.28 -9.36
CA GLU A 203 10.08 17.74 -9.39
C GLU A 203 10.22 16.43 -8.62
N ARG A 204 9.36 16.18 -7.66
CA ARG A 204 9.38 14.99 -6.81
C ARG A 204 8.74 13.77 -7.47
N SER A 205 7.69 13.97 -8.25
CA SER A 205 6.82 12.90 -8.74
C SER A 205 6.91 12.67 -10.25
N GLY A 206 7.53 13.59 -11.00
CA GLY A 206 7.64 13.51 -12.46
C GLY A 206 6.36 13.91 -13.20
N GLY A 207 6.32 13.66 -14.50
CA GLY A 207 5.22 14.01 -15.39
C GLY A 207 4.19 12.89 -15.59
N PHE A 208 3.31 13.09 -16.56
CA PHE A 208 2.18 12.21 -16.87
C PHE A 208 2.49 11.12 -17.88
N GLU A 209 3.62 11.19 -18.57
CA GLU A 209 3.92 10.35 -19.73
C GLU A 209 3.79 8.86 -19.44
N PRO A 210 4.22 8.33 -18.28
CA PRO A 210 4.07 6.91 -17.96
C PRO A 210 2.60 6.47 -17.87
N CYS A 211 1.71 7.33 -17.42
CA CYS A 211 0.29 7.01 -17.29
C CYS A 211 -0.39 6.85 -18.66
N LEU A 212 0.04 7.61 -19.68
CA LEU A 212 -0.54 7.56 -21.02
C LEU A 212 -0.25 6.24 -21.76
N LEU A 213 0.78 5.52 -21.35
CA LEU A 213 1.19 4.26 -21.99
C LEU A 213 0.31 3.07 -21.58
N TYR A 214 -0.29 3.12 -20.40
CA TYR A 214 -0.95 1.96 -19.77
C TYR A 214 -2.40 2.21 -19.37
N THR A 215 -2.91 3.43 -19.55
CA THR A 215 -4.31 3.75 -19.26
C THR A 215 -5.11 3.83 -20.56
N SER A 216 -6.36 3.38 -20.53
CA SER A 216 -7.31 3.66 -21.59
C SER A 216 -7.49 5.17 -21.74
N PRO A 217 -7.78 5.68 -22.96
CA PRO A 217 -8.07 7.10 -23.16
C PRO A 217 -9.10 7.59 -22.14
N SER A 218 -8.84 8.77 -21.56
CA SER A 218 -9.80 9.39 -20.66
C SER A 218 -11.13 9.59 -21.36
N PRO A 219 -12.27 9.35 -20.71
CA PRO A 219 -13.58 9.67 -21.29
C PRO A 219 -13.79 11.17 -21.57
N ARG A 220 -12.77 12.00 -21.35
CA ARG A 220 -12.81 13.45 -21.56
C ARG A 220 -12.12 13.92 -22.85
N ASP A 221 -11.57 13.00 -23.63
CA ASP A 221 -10.98 13.29 -24.95
C ASP A 221 -12.02 13.10 -26.06
#